data_73b209fe82cbcba3f818b72018619cf1
#
_entry.id   73b209fe82cbcba3f818b72018619cf1
#
_cell.length_a   1.000
_cell.length_b   1.000
_cell.length_c   1.000
_cell.angle_alpha   90.00
_cell.angle_beta   90.00
_cell.angle_gamma   90.00
#
_symmetry.space_group_name_H-M   'P 1'
#
loop_
_entity.id
_entity.type
_entity.pdbx_description
1 polymer ?
#
loop_
_entity_poly.entity_id
_entity_poly.type
_entity_poly.pdbx_seq_one_letter_code
_entity_poly.pdbx_strand_id
1 'polypeptide(L)'
;YFTSDVHGYFFPTTYGDLKRKNLGLFSFARDFKKDENTLVIDGGDILQGSAFAYYCRQKLGSPQTIADIMNDCGYDYYTLGNHDFNYGMDYQNAYKKAHHGVCVCQNLVDEAGNLCHPYVIRTLGNGLRVGIVGIVTNYVNVWERKENLAGIRITDPFEAAKEALACLKKEADITLCIYHGGFECDLKTGERLQKTTENVGYRICRELEFDILLTGHQHMSGDGQYVHGTYVVQPLENAKEYHYLEAVRTKDGLNVRSEKRAADGTNAKGALCEKYATEEERVQSWLDQPIGHLSRALRPGEKAVMALHGSPIADFLNRIQLHFSGAQLSAVGLANEIAGFRSEVSVRDIIATYPYPNTLI
;
A
#
# COMPACT_ATOMS: atom_id res chain seq x y z
N TYR A 1 15.76 -2.23 -3.85
CA TYR A 1 14.48 -2.12 -4.56
C TYR A 1 13.39 -1.78 -3.57
N PHE A 2 12.54 -0.84 -3.93
CA PHE A 2 11.47 -0.39 -3.06
C PHE A 2 10.15 -0.25 -3.80
N THR A 3 9.09 -0.86 -3.24
CA THR A 3 7.68 -0.69 -3.61
C THR A 3 6.88 -0.25 -2.40
N SER A 4 5.73 0.34 -2.60
CA SER A 4 4.73 0.65 -1.59
C SER A 4 3.34 0.66 -2.22
N ASP A 5 2.30 0.51 -1.42
CA ASP A 5 0.92 0.67 -1.88
C ASP A 5 0.58 -0.24 -3.09
N VAL A 6 1.11 -1.47 -3.06
CA VAL A 6 0.85 -2.46 -4.13
C VAL A 6 -0.63 -2.87 -4.15
N HIS A 7 -1.32 -2.83 -2.99
CA HIS A 7 -2.75 -3.08 -2.84
C HIS A 7 -3.23 -4.41 -3.45
N GLY A 8 -2.34 -5.42 -3.48
CA GLY A 8 -2.65 -6.71 -4.11
C GLY A 8 -2.78 -6.66 -5.63
N TYR A 9 -2.27 -5.62 -6.29
CA TYR A 9 -2.14 -5.57 -7.75
C TYR A 9 -0.88 -6.31 -8.19
N PHE A 10 -1.01 -7.60 -8.46
CA PHE A 10 0.08 -8.45 -8.92
C PHE A 10 0.12 -8.54 -10.43
N PHE A 11 -1.03 -8.75 -11.08
CA PHE A 11 -1.18 -8.83 -12.53
C PHE A 11 -1.40 -7.44 -13.15
N PRO A 12 -1.08 -7.26 -14.46
CA PRO A 12 -1.20 -5.98 -15.16
C PRO A 12 -2.67 -5.68 -15.52
N THR A 13 -3.54 -5.61 -14.55
CA THR A 13 -4.98 -5.38 -14.71
C THR A 13 -5.57 -4.56 -13.57
N THR A 14 -6.50 -3.68 -13.88
CA THR A 14 -7.31 -2.98 -12.87
C THR A 14 -8.53 -3.77 -12.42
N TYR A 15 -8.75 -4.95 -13.04
CA TYR A 15 -9.94 -5.79 -12.83
C TYR A 15 -11.28 -5.16 -13.25
N GLY A 16 -11.30 -3.91 -13.64
CA GLY A 16 -12.50 -3.24 -14.16
C GLY A 16 -12.80 -3.60 -15.61
N ASP A 17 -11.75 -3.94 -16.37
CA ASP A 17 -11.85 -4.45 -17.75
C ASP A 17 -10.80 -5.57 -17.95
N LEU A 18 -10.85 -6.22 -19.12
CA LEU A 18 -9.91 -7.30 -19.48
C LEU A 18 -8.63 -6.79 -20.15
N LYS A 19 -8.40 -5.47 -20.17
CA LYS A 19 -7.24 -4.87 -20.83
C LYS A 19 -6.02 -4.90 -19.92
N ARG A 20 -4.87 -5.16 -20.52
CA ARG A 20 -3.59 -4.99 -19.83
C ARG A 20 -3.33 -3.51 -19.58
N LYS A 21 -2.77 -3.21 -18.41
CA LYS A 21 -2.42 -1.86 -17.95
C LYS A 21 -0.96 -1.83 -17.51
N ASN A 22 -0.37 -0.65 -17.48
CA ASN A 22 1.00 -0.44 -16.97
C ASN A 22 0.97 -0.34 -15.44
N LEU A 23 0.75 -1.46 -14.80
CA LEU A 23 0.73 -1.64 -13.35
C LEU A 23 0.93 -3.11 -13.00
N GLY A 24 0.94 -3.41 -11.72
CA GLY A 24 1.01 -4.78 -11.20
C GLY A 24 2.44 -5.27 -11.00
N LEU A 25 2.69 -5.89 -9.86
CA LEU A 25 4.01 -6.28 -9.39
C LEU A 25 4.77 -7.17 -10.40
N PHE A 26 4.07 -8.08 -11.09
CA PHE A 26 4.68 -8.97 -12.09
C PHE A 26 5.16 -8.24 -13.35
N SER A 27 4.81 -6.97 -13.52
CA SER A 27 5.34 -6.16 -14.63
C SER A 27 6.84 -5.88 -14.48
N PHE A 28 7.38 -5.94 -13.25
CA PHE A 28 8.78 -5.61 -12.97
C PHE A 28 9.48 -6.46 -11.89
N ALA A 29 8.80 -7.33 -11.13
CA ALA A 29 9.43 -8.09 -10.05
C ALA A 29 10.65 -8.92 -10.50
N ARG A 30 10.70 -9.34 -11.77
CA ARG A 30 11.87 -9.99 -12.38
C ARG A 30 13.13 -9.12 -12.45
N ASP A 31 12.98 -7.80 -12.30
CA ASP A 31 14.09 -6.85 -12.32
C ASP A 31 14.83 -6.78 -10.98
N PHE A 32 14.25 -7.38 -9.93
CA PHE A 32 14.85 -7.45 -8.61
C PHE A 32 16.02 -8.41 -8.60
N LYS A 33 17.21 -7.89 -8.96
CA LYS A 33 18.47 -8.64 -8.97
C LYS A 33 19.05 -8.65 -7.57
N LYS A 34 18.87 -9.76 -6.87
CA LYS A 34 19.34 -9.93 -5.49
C LYS A 34 20.76 -10.50 -5.44
N ASP A 35 21.56 -9.91 -4.59
CA ASP A 35 22.83 -10.42 -4.10
C ASP A 35 22.92 -10.20 -2.58
N GLU A 36 24.05 -10.49 -1.99
CA GLU A 36 24.28 -10.34 -0.56
C GLU A 36 24.30 -8.87 -0.06
N ASN A 37 24.35 -7.91 -0.98
CA ASN A 37 24.33 -6.47 -0.72
C ASN A 37 23.03 -5.79 -1.12
N THR A 38 22.02 -6.56 -1.54
CA THR A 38 20.76 -6.07 -2.06
C THR A 38 19.62 -6.34 -1.07
N LEU A 39 18.76 -5.35 -0.90
CA LEU A 39 17.51 -5.46 -0.14
C LEU A 39 16.31 -5.18 -1.04
N VAL A 40 15.26 -5.97 -0.91
CA VAL A 40 13.95 -5.74 -1.52
C VAL A 40 12.97 -5.41 -0.41
N ILE A 41 12.37 -4.23 -0.47
CA ILE A 41 11.61 -3.62 0.63
C ILE A 41 10.22 -3.24 0.16
N ASP A 42 9.21 -3.52 0.97
CA ASP A 42 7.83 -3.08 0.77
C ASP A 42 7.41 -2.06 1.81
N GLY A 43 6.74 -1.00 1.37
CA GLY A 43 6.27 0.12 2.19
C GLY A 43 4.90 -0.08 2.84
N GLY A 44 4.27 -1.26 2.70
CA GLY A 44 2.94 -1.54 3.25
C GLY A 44 1.79 -1.31 2.27
N ASP A 45 0.58 -1.52 2.75
CA ASP A 45 -0.66 -1.52 1.96
C ASP A 45 -0.67 -2.60 0.87
N ILE A 46 -0.53 -3.86 1.30
CA ILE A 46 -0.54 -5.02 0.40
C ILE A 46 -1.86 -5.81 0.46
N LEU A 47 -2.53 -5.86 1.62
CA LEU A 47 -3.61 -6.82 1.89
C LEU A 47 -4.98 -6.41 1.33
N GLN A 48 -5.18 -5.13 1.00
CA GLN A 48 -6.47 -4.60 0.56
C GLN A 48 -6.30 -3.62 -0.61
N GLY A 49 -7.26 -3.63 -1.56
CA GLY A 49 -7.35 -2.66 -2.67
C GLY A 49 -7.79 -3.33 -3.97
N SER A 50 -7.06 -4.31 -4.50
CA SER A 50 -7.43 -4.99 -5.74
C SER A 50 -8.55 -6.01 -5.56
N ALA A 51 -9.19 -6.37 -6.67
CA ALA A 51 -10.12 -7.51 -6.69
C ALA A 51 -9.45 -8.83 -6.33
N PHE A 52 -8.17 -9.00 -6.62
CA PHE A 52 -7.38 -10.17 -6.23
C PHE A 52 -7.28 -10.28 -4.70
N ALA A 53 -6.87 -9.21 -4.03
CA ALA A 53 -6.78 -9.16 -2.57
C ALA A 53 -8.16 -9.38 -1.92
N TYR A 54 -9.19 -8.75 -2.47
CA TYR A 54 -10.57 -8.93 -2.00
C TYR A 54 -11.06 -10.37 -2.19
N TYR A 55 -10.73 -11.03 -3.30
CA TYR A 55 -11.01 -12.46 -3.53
C TYR A 55 -10.32 -13.35 -2.49
N CYS A 56 -9.04 -13.11 -2.22
CA CYS A 56 -8.30 -13.85 -1.19
C CYS A 56 -8.99 -13.74 0.17
N ARG A 57 -9.47 -12.54 0.53
CA ARG A 57 -10.20 -12.32 1.79
C ARG A 57 -11.59 -12.97 1.79
N GLN A 58 -12.40 -12.75 0.74
CA GLN A 58 -13.82 -13.10 0.74
C GLN A 58 -14.10 -14.54 0.31
N LYS A 59 -13.29 -15.09 -0.60
CA LYS A 59 -13.50 -16.42 -1.17
C LYS A 59 -12.57 -17.48 -0.58
N LEU A 60 -11.29 -17.11 -0.36
CA LEU A 60 -10.32 -18.04 0.21
C LEU A 60 -10.26 -17.95 1.73
N GLY A 61 -10.62 -16.82 2.33
CA GLY A 61 -10.54 -16.56 3.76
C GLY A 61 -9.10 -16.54 4.29
N SER A 62 -8.10 -16.42 3.39
CA SER A 62 -6.68 -16.56 3.72
C SER A 62 -5.82 -15.61 2.89
N PRO A 63 -4.81 -14.97 3.50
CA PRO A 63 -3.82 -14.17 2.79
C PRO A 63 -2.65 -15.01 2.24
N GLN A 64 -2.70 -16.33 2.31
CA GLN A 64 -1.59 -17.21 1.95
C GLN A 64 -1.06 -16.94 0.53
N THR A 65 -1.94 -16.85 -0.45
CA THR A 65 -1.54 -16.58 -1.85
C THR A 65 -0.83 -15.24 -1.99
N ILE A 66 -1.27 -14.21 -1.25
CA ILE A 66 -0.60 -12.90 -1.24
C ILE A 66 0.81 -13.03 -0.66
N ALA A 67 0.95 -13.73 0.48
CA ALA A 67 2.25 -13.97 1.10
C ALA A 67 3.17 -14.78 0.19
N ASP A 68 2.67 -15.82 -0.48
CA ASP A 68 3.44 -16.65 -1.40
C ASP A 68 3.98 -15.83 -2.58
N ILE A 69 3.17 -14.92 -3.13
CA ILE A 69 3.59 -14.00 -4.20
C ILE A 69 4.71 -13.09 -3.70
N MET A 70 4.57 -12.48 -2.52
CA MET A 70 5.59 -11.60 -1.97
C MET A 70 6.90 -12.36 -1.68
N ASN A 71 6.79 -13.60 -1.19
CA ASN A 71 7.95 -14.48 -0.98
C ASN A 71 8.67 -14.80 -2.29
N ASP A 72 7.93 -15.13 -3.35
CA ASP A 72 8.49 -15.42 -4.66
C ASP A 72 9.10 -14.18 -5.35
N CYS A 73 8.59 -12.99 -5.05
CA CYS A 73 9.20 -11.74 -5.47
C CYS A 73 10.45 -11.38 -4.66
N GLY A 74 10.70 -12.09 -3.55
CA GLY A 74 11.94 -12.01 -2.78
C GLY A 74 12.03 -10.82 -1.84
N TYR A 75 10.94 -10.34 -1.30
CA TYR A 75 10.95 -9.27 -0.29
C TYR A 75 11.65 -9.68 1.00
N ASP A 76 12.57 -8.85 1.46
CA ASP A 76 13.37 -9.07 2.67
C ASP A 76 12.75 -8.40 3.90
N TYR A 77 12.25 -7.17 3.71
CA TYR A 77 11.67 -6.36 4.78
C TYR A 77 10.40 -5.67 4.29
N TYR A 78 9.49 -5.45 5.22
CA TYR A 78 8.28 -4.67 4.95
C TYR A 78 7.79 -3.97 6.22
N THR A 79 7.06 -2.88 6.05
CA THR A 79 6.24 -2.30 7.10
C THR A 79 4.77 -2.60 6.85
N LEU A 80 3.91 -2.20 7.78
CA LEU A 80 2.46 -2.27 7.61
C LEU A 80 1.95 -0.93 7.11
N GLY A 81 0.98 -0.95 6.20
CA GLY A 81 0.21 0.22 5.82
C GLY A 81 -1.15 0.27 6.53
N ASN A 82 -1.91 1.34 6.33
CA ASN A 82 -3.21 1.49 6.98
C ASN A 82 -4.24 0.47 6.47
N HIS A 83 -4.17 0.09 5.21
CA HIS A 83 -5.06 -0.91 4.64
C HIS A 83 -4.72 -2.36 5.02
N ASP A 84 -3.57 -2.60 5.62
CA ASP A 84 -3.23 -3.92 6.14
C ASP A 84 -3.98 -4.29 7.42
N PHE A 85 -4.70 -3.33 8.03
CA PHE A 85 -5.55 -3.54 9.21
C PHE A 85 -7.04 -3.77 8.87
N ASN A 86 -7.48 -3.49 7.65
CA ASN A 86 -8.91 -3.50 7.28
C ASN A 86 -9.61 -4.85 7.46
N TYR A 87 -8.87 -5.94 7.43
CA TYR A 87 -9.43 -7.30 7.59
C TYR A 87 -9.18 -7.89 8.99
N GLY A 88 -8.71 -7.06 9.93
CA GLY A 88 -8.47 -7.43 11.32
C GLY A 88 -7.17 -8.19 11.55
N MET A 89 -6.83 -8.29 12.84
CA MET A 89 -5.53 -8.84 13.28
C MET A 89 -5.32 -10.30 12.94
N ASP A 90 -6.36 -11.12 12.90
CA ASP A 90 -6.22 -12.55 12.56
C ASP A 90 -5.73 -12.73 11.11
N TYR A 91 -6.29 -11.96 10.18
CA TYR A 91 -5.90 -12.00 8.77
C TYR A 91 -4.48 -11.45 8.59
N GLN A 92 -4.16 -10.32 9.23
CA GLN A 92 -2.83 -9.73 9.21
C GLN A 92 -1.78 -10.67 9.83
N ASN A 93 -2.09 -11.31 10.97
CA ASN A 93 -1.20 -12.26 11.63
C ASN A 93 -0.96 -13.51 10.77
N ALA A 94 -2.00 -13.99 10.06
CA ALA A 94 -1.84 -15.10 9.11
C ALA A 94 -0.89 -14.71 7.96
N TYR A 95 -1.00 -13.48 7.43
CA TYR A 95 -0.06 -12.95 6.43
C TYR A 95 1.37 -12.89 6.97
N LYS A 96 1.57 -12.26 8.13
CA LYS A 96 2.91 -12.14 8.75
C LYS A 96 3.55 -13.50 9.02
N LYS A 97 2.75 -14.50 9.40
CA LYS A 97 3.23 -15.86 9.61
C LYS A 97 3.65 -16.56 8.31
N ALA A 98 2.96 -16.29 7.20
CA ALA A 98 3.23 -16.90 5.90
C ALA A 98 4.34 -16.16 5.12
N HIS A 99 4.55 -14.88 5.39
CA HIS A 99 5.56 -14.06 4.71
C HIS A 99 6.96 -14.36 5.27
N HIS A 100 7.95 -14.57 4.40
CA HIS A 100 9.33 -14.89 4.80
C HIS A 100 10.15 -13.64 5.15
N GLY A 101 9.79 -12.48 4.62
CA GLY A 101 10.44 -11.21 4.97
C GLY A 101 10.13 -10.78 6.41
N VAL A 102 10.96 -9.91 6.93
CA VAL A 102 10.85 -9.40 8.31
C VAL A 102 9.92 -8.19 8.33
N CYS A 103 8.85 -8.28 9.11
CA CYS A 103 8.00 -7.13 9.42
C CYS A 103 8.72 -6.19 10.39
N VAL A 104 8.79 -4.91 10.06
CA VAL A 104 9.27 -3.85 10.94
C VAL A 104 8.19 -2.78 11.07
N CYS A 105 7.71 -2.51 12.31
CA CYS A 105 6.69 -1.49 12.56
C CYS A 105 6.83 -1.02 14.01
N GLN A 106 7.73 -0.08 14.25
CA GLN A 106 8.18 0.38 15.57
C GLN A 106 7.08 1.03 16.40
N ASN A 107 6.09 1.63 15.76
CA ASN A 107 4.98 2.28 16.46
C ASN A 107 3.75 1.39 16.63
N LEU A 108 3.86 0.08 16.34
CA LEU A 108 2.85 -0.91 16.65
C LEU A 108 3.17 -1.57 18.00
N VAL A 109 2.32 -1.37 19.00
CA VAL A 109 2.49 -1.91 20.35
C VAL A 109 1.29 -2.78 20.74
N ASP A 110 1.56 -3.77 21.61
CA ASP A 110 0.51 -4.56 22.25
C ASP A 110 -0.21 -3.76 23.38
N GLU A 111 -1.19 -4.39 24.03
CA GLU A 111 -1.94 -3.77 25.13
C GLU A 111 -1.03 -3.43 26.34
N ALA A 112 0.05 -4.16 26.55
CA ALA A 112 1.03 -3.90 27.59
C ALA A 112 2.04 -2.80 27.23
N GLY A 113 2.04 -2.34 25.98
CA GLY A 113 2.96 -1.33 25.45
C GLY A 113 4.27 -1.90 24.92
N ASN A 114 4.39 -3.23 24.75
CA ASN A 114 5.57 -3.83 24.15
C ASN A 114 5.54 -3.67 22.64
N LEU A 115 6.71 -3.44 22.02
CA LEU A 115 6.87 -3.36 20.58
C LEU A 115 6.56 -4.71 19.93
N CYS A 116 5.63 -4.71 18.95
CA CYS A 116 5.28 -5.92 18.20
C CYS A 116 6.33 -6.26 17.13
N HIS A 117 6.85 -5.25 16.46
CA HIS A 117 7.77 -5.38 15.31
C HIS A 117 8.88 -4.32 15.39
N PRO A 118 9.88 -4.50 16.27
CA PRO A 118 10.94 -3.51 16.46
C PRO A 118 11.84 -3.39 15.23
N TYR A 119 12.65 -2.31 15.22
CA TYR A 119 13.71 -2.14 14.24
C TYR A 119 14.69 -3.34 14.23
N VAL A 120 15.42 -3.49 13.14
CA VAL A 120 16.43 -4.53 12.95
C VAL A 120 17.73 -3.93 12.40
N ILE A 121 18.84 -4.69 12.58
CA ILE A 121 20.12 -4.38 11.95
C ILE A 121 20.49 -5.54 11.03
N ARG A 122 20.69 -5.24 9.75
CA ARG A 122 21.13 -6.20 8.74
C ARG A 122 22.58 -5.94 8.35
N THR A 123 23.45 -6.90 8.55
CA THR A 123 24.80 -6.87 7.98
C THR A 123 24.74 -7.41 6.56
N LEU A 124 25.20 -6.63 5.60
CA LEU A 124 25.30 -6.98 4.19
C LEU A 124 26.58 -7.80 3.94
N GLY A 125 26.71 -8.42 2.76
CA GLY A 125 27.88 -9.22 2.38
C GLY A 125 29.19 -8.42 2.34
N ASN A 126 29.12 -7.15 2.07
CA ASN A 126 30.26 -6.22 2.11
C ASN A 126 30.60 -5.71 3.52
N GLY A 127 29.91 -6.19 4.56
CA GLY A 127 30.14 -5.85 5.96
C GLY A 127 29.41 -4.60 6.45
N LEU A 128 28.73 -3.81 5.59
CA LEU A 128 27.96 -2.66 6.03
C LEU A 128 26.71 -3.10 6.82
N ARG A 129 26.46 -2.42 7.93
CA ARG A 129 25.30 -2.64 8.80
C ARG A 129 24.23 -1.61 8.48
N VAL A 130 23.10 -2.10 7.98
CA VAL A 130 21.91 -1.28 7.68
C VAL A 130 20.93 -1.43 8.83
N GLY A 131 20.64 -0.32 9.52
CA GLY A 131 19.61 -0.25 10.54
C GLY A 131 18.28 0.10 9.87
N ILE A 132 17.28 -0.76 10.02
CA ILE A 132 15.98 -0.65 9.34
C ILE A 132 14.89 -0.51 10.38
N VAL A 133 14.14 0.57 10.32
CA VAL A 133 12.93 0.79 11.12
C VAL A 133 11.74 1.02 10.21
N GLY A 134 10.59 0.44 10.54
CA GLY A 134 9.30 0.71 9.91
C GLY A 134 8.41 1.50 10.85
N ILE A 135 7.56 2.35 10.33
CA ILE A 135 6.50 3.07 11.03
C ILE A 135 5.30 3.23 10.10
N VAL A 136 4.11 3.32 10.69
CA VAL A 136 2.84 3.55 9.98
C VAL A 136 2.15 4.79 10.56
N THR A 137 1.36 5.49 9.75
CA THR A 137 0.57 6.62 10.22
C THR A 137 -0.34 6.21 11.40
N ASN A 138 -0.36 7.00 12.46
CA ASN A 138 -1.23 6.74 13.61
C ASN A 138 -2.71 7.05 13.33
N TYR A 139 -3.03 7.58 12.16
CA TYR A 139 -4.40 7.78 11.70
C TYR A 139 -5.15 6.46 11.46
N VAL A 140 -4.46 5.33 11.41
CA VAL A 140 -5.09 4.00 11.52
C VAL A 140 -6.04 3.93 12.71
N ASN A 141 -5.67 4.50 13.87
CA ASN A 141 -6.56 4.54 15.05
C ASN A 141 -7.84 5.38 14.85
N VAL A 142 -7.86 6.27 13.84
CA VAL A 142 -9.00 7.13 13.50
C VAL A 142 -9.90 6.47 12.47
N TRP A 143 -9.29 5.84 11.49
CA TRP A 143 -10.01 5.29 10.34
C TRP A 143 -10.51 3.86 10.57
N GLU A 144 -9.77 3.08 11.38
CA GLU A 144 -10.06 1.68 11.51
C GLU A 144 -11.03 1.40 12.66
N ARG A 145 -11.79 0.34 12.51
CA ARG A 145 -12.68 -0.15 13.57
C ARG A 145 -11.86 -0.71 14.73
N LYS A 146 -12.31 -0.48 15.95
CA LYS A 146 -11.64 -0.98 17.15
C LYS A 146 -11.49 -2.51 17.15
N GLU A 147 -12.46 -3.21 16.60
CA GLU A 147 -12.46 -4.67 16.50
C GLU A 147 -11.33 -5.17 15.60
N ASN A 148 -11.00 -4.43 14.55
CA ASN A 148 -9.88 -4.73 13.65
C ASN A 148 -8.51 -4.45 14.26
N LEU A 149 -8.45 -3.63 15.31
CA LEU A 149 -7.24 -3.30 16.06
C LEU A 149 -7.16 -4.02 17.41
N ALA A 150 -7.94 -5.09 17.61
CA ALA A 150 -7.98 -5.80 18.88
C ALA A 150 -6.60 -6.28 19.33
N GLY A 151 -6.22 -5.93 20.55
CA GLY A 151 -4.95 -6.31 21.15
C GLY A 151 -3.74 -5.44 20.78
N ILE A 152 -3.94 -4.40 19.93
CA ILE A 152 -2.85 -3.52 19.49
C ILE A 152 -3.23 -2.03 19.57
N ARG A 153 -2.20 -1.18 19.51
CA ARG A 153 -2.32 0.28 19.40
C ARG A 153 -1.19 0.84 18.53
N ILE A 154 -1.50 1.82 17.70
CA ILE A 154 -0.53 2.56 16.91
C ILE A 154 -0.13 3.82 17.70
N THR A 155 1.16 3.94 18.04
CA THR A 155 1.69 5.10 18.76
C THR A 155 2.12 6.22 17.79
N ASP A 156 2.61 7.34 18.31
CA ASP A 156 3.10 8.45 17.49
C ASP A 156 4.27 8.00 16.60
N PRO A 157 4.15 8.11 15.26
CA PRO A 157 5.18 7.62 14.34
C PRO A 157 6.49 8.41 14.44
N PHE A 158 6.43 9.72 14.72
CA PHE A 158 7.63 10.55 14.85
C PHE A 158 8.44 10.18 16.10
N GLU A 159 7.79 10.03 17.26
CA GLU A 159 8.48 9.66 18.50
C GLU A 159 9.06 8.25 18.41
N ALA A 160 8.32 7.30 17.83
CA ALA A 160 8.80 5.94 17.60
C ALA A 160 10.03 5.90 16.66
N ALA A 161 10.00 6.68 15.57
CA ALA A 161 11.15 6.82 14.67
C ALA A 161 12.37 7.42 15.37
N LYS A 162 12.17 8.45 16.19
CA LYS A 162 13.23 9.11 16.96
C LYS A 162 13.87 8.18 17.97
N GLU A 163 13.09 7.42 18.73
CA GLU A 163 13.59 6.42 19.69
C GLU A 163 14.42 5.33 18.99
N ALA A 164 13.89 4.77 17.88
CA ALA A 164 14.62 3.78 17.09
C ALA A 164 15.92 4.34 16.52
N LEU A 165 15.90 5.55 15.94
CA LEU A 165 17.09 6.18 15.38
C LEU A 165 18.19 6.38 16.42
N ALA A 166 17.83 6.76 17.65
CA ALA A 166 18.81 6.93 18.73
C ALA A 166 19.57 5.63 19.09
N CYS A 167 18.94 4.48 18.89
CA CYS A 167 19.59 3.17 19.01
C CYS A 167 20.37 2.82 17.74
N LEU A 168 19.77 2.98 16.55
CA LEU A 168 20.38 2.64 15.26
C LEU A 168 21.69 3.37 15.03
N LYS A 169 21.79 4.66 15.36
CA LYS A 169 23.02 5.47 15.20
C LYS A 169 24.22 4.92 15.97
N LYS A 170 24.02 4.07 16.97
CA LYS A 170 25.12 3.47 17.74
C LYS A 170 25.69 2.21 17.09
N GLU A 171 24.89 1.56 16.23
CA GLU A 171 25.16 0.19 15.79
C GLU A 171 25.14 0.04 14.26
N ALA A 172 24.48 0.94 13.52
CA ALA A 172 24.37 0.87 12.07
C ALA A 172 25.31 1.86 11.36
N ASP A 173 25.72 1.49 10.16
CA ASP A 173 26.52 2.32 9.27
C ASP A 173 25.63 3.15 8.32
N ILE A 174 24.40 2.66 8.07
CA ILE A 174 23.33 3.29 7.28
C ILE A 174 22.03 3.16 8.05
N THR A 175 21.27 4.24 8.19
CA THR A 175 19.96 4.27 8.84
C THR A 175 18.85 4.46 7.81
N LEU A 176 17.92 3.51 7.75
CA LEU A 176 16.80 3.47 6.82
C LEU A 176 15.48 3.43 7.58
N CYS A 177 14.61 4.38 7.29
CA CYS A 177 13.23 4.41 7.79
C CYS A 177 12.27 4.07 6.65
N ILE A 178 11.39 3.09 6.88
CA ILE A 178 10.24 2.79 6.01
C ILE A 178 9.04 3.43 6.68
N TYR A 179 8.49 4.48 6.09
CA TYR A 179 7.36 5.19 6.63
C TYR A 179 6.12 5.00 5.75
N HIS A 180 5.17 4.19 6.21
CA HIS A 180 3.85 4.18 5.58
C HIS A 180 3.06 5.40 6.02
N GLY A 181 3.29 6.46 5.33
CA GLY A 181 2.80 7.82 5.46
C GLY A 181 3.55 8.71 4.48
N GLY A 182 3.13 9.95 4.36
CA GLY A 182 3.67 10.87 3.38
C GLY A 182 4.20 12.17 4.01
N PHE A 183 4.19 13.20 3.19
CA PHE A 183 4.73 14.51 3.55
C PHE A 183 3.61 15.51 3.82
N GLU A 184 3.68 16.19 4.95
CA GLU A 184 2.75 17.22 5.38
C GLU A 184 3.08 18.61 4.81
N CYS A 185 4.26 18.76 4.20
CA CYS A 185 4.75 19.99 3.62
C CYS A 185 5.20 19.78 2.17
N ASP A 186 5.22 20.85 1.39
CA ASP A 186 5.95 20.91 0.12
C ASP A 186 7.45 20.71 0.39
N LEU A 187 8.06 19.77 -0.31
CA LEU A 187 9.44 19.36 -0.06
C LEU A 187 10.48 20.41 -0.44
N LYS A 188 10.14 21.37 -1.31
CA LYS A 188 11.04 22.43 -1.78
C LYS A 188 10.94 23.69 -0.93
N THR A 189 9.69 24.07 -0.60
CA THR A 189 9.42 25.32 0.10
C THR A 189 9.30 25.16 1.61
N GLY A 190 8.96 23.94 2.09
CA GLY A 190 8.61 23.68 3.48
C GLY A 190 7.23 24.22 3.87
N GLU A 191 6.45 24.72 2.91
CA GLU A 191 5.10 25.19 3.17
C GLU A 191 4.19 24.02 3.60
N ARG A 192 3.46 24.21 4.68
CA ARG A 192 2.57 23.18 5.20
C ARG A 192 1.34 23.03 4.31
N LEU A 193 1.14 21.84 3.72
CA LEU A 193 0.03 21.52 2.83
C LEU A 193 -1.15 20.87 3.59
N GLN A 194 -0.86 20.18 4.70
CA GLN A 194 -1.87 19.49 5.50
C GLN A 194 -1.98 20.07 6.90
N LYS A 195 -3.23 20.22 7.39
CA LYS A 195 -3.53 20.71 8.74
C LYS A 195 -3.54 19.59 9.80
N THR A 196 -3.66 18.33 9.35
CA THR A 196 -3.71 17.15 10.21
C THR A 196 -2.30 16.70 10.61
N THR A 197 -2.21 15.72 11.50
CA THR A 197 -0.97 15.03 11.88
C THR A 197 -0.85 13.65 11.24
N GLU A 198 -1.62 13.41 10.20
CA GLU A 198 -1.64 12.16 9.44
C GLU A 198 -0.27 11.84 8.84
N ASN A 199 0.36 12.85 8.24
CA ASN A 199 1.67 12.74 7.62
C ASN A 199 2.69 13.57 8.41
N VAL A 200 3.89 13.01 8.60
CA VAL A 200 4.99 13.61 9.36
C VAL A 200 6.35 13.44 8.68
N GLY A 201 6.37 13.05 7.40
CA GLY A 201 7.59 12.76 6.66
C GLY A 201 8.54 13.95 6.54
N TYR A 202 8.02 15.15 6.30
CA TYR A 202 8.84 16.35 6.26
C TYR A 202 9.44 16.67 7.64
N ARG A 203 8.66 16.53 8.71
CA ARG A 203 9.16 16.70 10.08
C ARG A 203 10.23 15.68 10.42
N ILE A 204 10.09 14.41 10.00
CA ILE A 204 11.12 13.38 10.15
C ILE A 204 12.43 13.83 9.48
N CYS A 205 12.37 14.28 8.21
CA CYS A 205 13.56 14.76 7.51
C CYS A 205 14.20 15.98 8.18
N ARG A 206 13.40 16.91 8.72
CA ARG A 206 13.88 18.15 9.32
C ARG A 206 14.49 17.97 10.70
N GLU A 207 13.93 17.07 11.52
CA GLU A 207 14.25 16.95 12.95
C GLU A 207 15.01 15.67 13.30
N LEU A 208 14.97 14.66 12.42
CA LEU A 208 15.67 13.39 12.56
C LEU A 208 16.66 13.22 11.41
N GLU A 209 17.82 12.67 11.70
CA GLU A 209 18.91 12.53 10.71
C GLU A 209 19.00 11.06 10.23
N PHE A 210 17.93 10.56 9.60
CA PHE A 210 18.01 9.30 8.84
C PHE A 210 18.78 9.52 7.54
N ASP A 211 19.52 8.51 7.10
CA ASP A 211 20.18 8.55 5.79
C ASP A 211 19.15 8.40 4.66
N ILE A 212 18.18 7.49 4.82
CA ILE A 212 17.17 7.17 3.81
C ILE A 212 15.78 7.11 4.46
N LEU A 213 14.79 7.75 3.82
CA LEU A 213 13.38 7.67 4.17
C LEU A 213 12.59 7.17 2.95
N LEU A 214 12.03 5.98 3.05
CA LEU A 214 11.16 5.36 2.06
C LEU A 214 9.71 5.61 2.47
N THR A 215 8.92 6.28 1.62
CA THR A 215 7.55 6.70 1.95
C THR A 215 6.51 6.09 1.01
N GLY A 216 5.23 6.11 1.42
CA GLY A 216 4.07 5.64 0.66
C GLY A 216 2.80 6.40 1.02
N HIS A 217 1.64 5.71 1.03
CA HIS A 217 0.37 6.19 1.53
C HIS A 217 -0.33 7.28 0.71
N GLN A 218 0.38 8.30 0.26
CA GLN A 218 -0.23 9.44 -0.46
C GLN A 218 -0.51 9.15 -1.94
N HIS A 219 -0.07 8.00 -2.45
CA HIS A 219 -0.20 7.62 -3.86
C HIS A 219 0.38 8.67 -4.83
N MET A 220 1.51 9.25 -4.46
CA MET A 220 2.17 10.31 -5.22
C MET A 220 3.54 9.83 -5.71
N SER A 221 3.81 9.99 -7.02
CA SER A 221 5.13 9.70 -7.55
C SER A 221 6.12 10.78 -7.12
N GLY A 222 7.09 10.40 -6.31
CA GLY A 222 8.17 11.26 -5.85
C GLY A 222 9.52 10.81 -6.42
N ASP A 223 10.20 11.67 -7.18
CA ASP A 223 11.59 11.42 -7.58
C ASP A 223 12.52 11.47 -6.37
N GLY A 224 13.58 10.66 -6.40
CA GLY A 224 14.55 10.65 -5.31
C GLY A 224 15.25 11.99 -5.15
N GLN A 225 15.26 12.53 -3.95
CA GLN A 225 15.88 13.82 -3.61
C GLN A 225 16.33 13.87 -2.15
N TYR A 226 17.22 14.79 -1.85
CA TYR A 226 17.58 15.09 -0.46
C TYR A 226 16.66 16.17 0.13
N VAL A 227 16.14 15.90 1.31
CA VAL A 227 15.34 16.82 2.13
C VAL A 227 16.00 16.91 3.52
N HIS A 228 16.54 18.06 3.87
CA HIS A 228 17.29 18.28 5.13
C HIS A 228 18.40 17.23 5.42
N GLY A 229 19.02 16.69 4.36
CA GLY A 229 20.07 15.68 4.50
C GLY A 229 19.60 14.22 4.43
N THR A 230 18.31 13.96 4.51
CA THR A 230 17.71 12.63 4.34
C THR A 230 17.35 12.41 2.87
N TYR A 231 17.74 11.27 2.29
CA TYR A 231 17.32 10.90 0.93
C TYR A 231 15.94 10.27 0.94
N VAL A 232 15.01 10.84 0.17
CA VAL A 232 13.59 10.43 0.18
C VAL A 232 13.13 9.95 -1.18
N VAL A 233 12.24 8.95 -1.19
CA VAL A 233 11.51 8.44 -2.37
C VAL A 233 10.08 8.09 -2.01
N GLN A 234 9.18 8.15 -3.00
CA GLN A 234 7.79 7.67 -2.88
C GLN A 234 7.35 7.10 -4.23
N PRO A 235 7.00 5.80 -4.34
CA PRO A 235 6.44 5.22 -5.55
C PRO A 235 4.93 5.46 -5.64
N LEU A 236 4.39 5.38 -6.86
CA LEU A 236 2.95 5.31 -7.12
C LEU A 236 2.36 3.99 -6.63
N GLU A 237 1.08 4.06 -6.30
CA GLU A 237 0.25 2.93 -5.91
C GLU A 237 0.04 1.89 -7.02
N ASN A 238 -0.50 0.71 -6.65
CA ASN A 238 -0.90 -0.39 -7.54
C ASN A 238 0.26 -0.97 -8.35
N ALA A 239 1.49 -0.87 -7.83
CA ALA A 239 2.69 -1.28 -8.53
C ALA A 239 2.81 -0.69 -9.94
N LYS A 240 2.48 0.61 -10.09
CA LYS A 240 2.70 1.36 -11.33
C LYS A 240 4.15 1.70 -11.57
N GLU A 241 4.93 1.77 -10.50
CA GLU A 241 6.37 2.04 -10.52
C GLU A 241 7.05 1.47 -9.28
N TYR A 242 8.36 1.39 -9.32
CA TYR A 242 9.20 1.10 -8.18
C TYR A 242 10.46 1.96 -8.20
N HIS A 243 11.14 2.08 -7.06
CA HIS A 243 12.45 2.72 -6.99
C HIS A 243 13.57 1.69 -6.89
N TYR A 244 14.58 1.85 -7.74
CA TYR A 244 15.88 1.24 -7.58
C TYR A 244 16.79 2.27 -6.92
N LEU A 245 17.33 1.95 -5.74
CA LEU A 245 18.23 2.85 -5.01
C LEU A 245 19.63 2.23 -4.94
N GLU A 246 20.64 3.08 -5.02
CA GLU A 246 22.01 2.73 -4.72
C GLU A 246 22.54 3.64 -3.61
N ALA A 247 23.10 3.04 -2.56
CA ALA A 247 23.73 3.75 -1.46
C ALA A 247 25.22 3.37 -1.41
N VAL A 248 26.09 4.35 -1.60
CA VAL A 248 27.55 4.15 -1.65
C VAL A 248 28.20 4.92 -0.50
N ARG A 249 28.81 4.17 0.42
CA ARG A 249 29.60 4.76 1.51
C ARG A 249 30.99 5.17 0.98
N THR A 250 31.34 6.42 1.13
CA THR A 250 32.65 7.00 0.75
C THR A 250 33.32 7.58 1.98
N LYS A 251 34.55 8.10 1.81
CA LYS A 251 35.26 8.84 2.87
C LYS A 251 34.54 10.13 3.27
N ASP A 252 33.82 10.72 2.31
CA ASP A 252 33.13 12.00 2.48
C ASP A 252 31.67 11.85 2.96
N GLY A 253 31.20 10.61 3.18
CA GLY A 253 29.85 10.32 3.66
C GLY A 253 29.10 9.26 2.85
N LEU A 254 27.80 9.18 3.04
CA LEU A 254 26.90 8.32 2.26
C LEU A 254 26.35 9.09 1.06
N ASN A 255 26.53 8.53 -0.13
CA ASN A 255 25.91 9.04 -1.36
C ASN A 255 24.78 8.09 -1.77
N VAL A 256 23.56 8.61 -1.85
CA VAL A 256 22.39 7.85 -2.27
C VAL A 256 21.85 8.42 -3.57
N ARG A 257 21.53 7.56 -4.51
CA ARG A 257 20.83 7.90 -5.75
C ARG A 257 19.71 6.88 -6.00
N SER A 258 18.71 7.28 -6.74
CA SER A 258 17.65 6.38 -7.15
C SER A 258 17.26 6.59 -8.61
N GLU A 259 16.68 5.55 -9.16
CA GLU A 259 16.04 5.53 -10.47
C GLU A 259 14.59 5.04 -10.27
N LYS A 260 13.65 5.85 -10.69
CA LYS A 260 12.24 5.48 -10.74
C LYS A 260 11.97 4.69 -12.02
N ARG A 261 11.40 3.51 -11.90
CA ARG A 261 11.12 2.61 -13.01
C ARG A 261 9.64 2.29 -13.09
N ALA A 262 9.02 2.67 -14.21
CA ALA A 262 7.60 2.45 -14.44
C ALA A 262 7.31 0.98 -14.81
N ALA A 263 6.14 0.51 -14.42
CA ALA A 263 5.63 -0.78 -14.83
C ALA A 263 5.36 -0.82 -16.34
N ASP A 264 5.75 -1.90 -16.99
CA ASP A 264 5.36 -2.20 -18.36
C ASP A 264 4.49 -3.47 -18.38
N GLY A 265 3.18 -3.28 -18.38
CA GLY A 265 2.21 -4.37 -18.37
C GLY A 265 2.30 -5.28 -19.59
N THR A 266 2.90 -4.82 -20.70
CA THR A 266 3.12 -5.67 -21.89
C THR A 266 4.19 -6.71 -21.65
N ASN A 267 5.10 -6.43 -20.73
CA ASN A 267 6.21 -7.29 -20.32
C ASN A 267 5.90 -8.20 -19.12
N ALA A 268 4.70 -8.12 -18.54
CA ALA A 268 4.25 -9.01 -17.47
C ALA A 268 4.06 -10.45 -18.03
N LYS A 269 5.17 -11.07 -18.46
CA LYS A 269 5.28 -12.45 -18.92
C LYS A 269 6.42 -13.09 -18.14
N GLY A 270 6.30 -14.37 -17.82
CA GLY A 270 7.36 -15.11 -17.16
C GLY A 270 6.87 -15.94 -16.00
N ALA A 271 7.81 -16.58 -15.33
CA ALA A 271 7.56 -17.63 -14.36
C ALA A 271 6.55 -17.25 -13.25
N LEU A 272 6.56 -16.02 -12.77
CA LEU A 272 5.59 -15.57 -11.74
C LEU A 272 4.16 -15.49 -12.29
N CYS A 273 3.96 -14.87 -13.47
CA CYS A 273 2.64 -14.85 -14.10
C CYS A 273 2.11 -16.24 -14.38
N GLU A 274 2.97 -17.14 -14.86
CA GLU A 274 2.62 -18.53 -15.17
C GLU A 274 2.30 -19.31 -13.90
N LYS A 275 3.10 -19.14 -12.84
CA LYS A 275 2.92 -19.82 -11.55
C LYS A 275 1.55 -19.49 -10.93
N TYR A 276 1.11 -18.24 -11.00
CA TYR A 276 -0.14 -17.76 -10.38
C TYR A 276 -1.28 -17.55 -11.37
N ALA A 277 -1.17 -18.07 -12.61
CA ALA A 277 -2.19 -17.92 -13.65
C ALA A 277 -3.53 -18.54 -13.24
N THR A 278 -3.50 -19.69 -12.56
CA THR A 278 -4.74 -20.35 -12.09
C THR A 278 -5.49 -19.52 -11.06
N GLU A 279 -4.79 -18.86 -10.15
CA GLU A 279 -5.37 -17.96 -9.16
C GLU A 279 -6.01 -16.74 -9.85
N GLU A 280 -5.32 -16.16 -10.83
CA GLU A 280 -5.84 -15.06 -11.63
C GLU A 280 -7.09 -15.47 -12.42
N GLU A 281 -7.08 -16.64 -13.07
CA GLU A 281 -8.25 -17.18 -13.78
C GLU A 281 -9.47 -17.34 -12.85
N ARG A 282 -9.25 -17.79 -11.62
CA ARG A 282 -10.32 -17.92 -10.61
C ARG A 282 -10.88 -16.54 -10.22
N VAL A 283 -10.00 -15.54 -10.04
CA VAL A 283 -10.43 -14.16 -9.77
C VAL A 283 -11.23 -13.61 -10.93
N GLN A 284 -10.78 -13.76 -12.17
CA GLN A 284 -11.47 -13.29 -13.36
C GLN A 284 -12.83 -13.99 -13.53
N SER A 285 -12.88 -15.31 -13.32
CA SER A 285 -14.14 -16.09 -13.39
C SER A 285 -15.14 -15.67 -12.30
N TRP A 286 -14.64 -15.36 -11.10
CA TRP A 286 -15.50 -14.83 -10.02
C TRP A 286 -16.02 -13.44 -10.34
N LEU A 287 -15.22 -12.58 -10.91
CA LEU A 287 -15.61 -11.23 -11.32
C LEU A 287 -16.72 -11.23 -12.38
N ASP A 288 -16.72 -12.22 -13.27
CA ASP A 288 -17.69 -12.33 -14.34
C ASP A 288 -19.00 -13.05 -13.91
N GLN A 289 -19.09 -13.49 -12.64
CA GLN A 289 -20.33 -14.08 -12.14
C GLN A 289 -21.48 -13.06 -12.14
N PRO A 290 -22.63 -13.39 -12.77
CA PRO A 290 -23.81 -12.55 -12.72
C PRO A 290 -24.39 -12.57 -11.29
N ILE A 291 -24.81 -11.42 -10.80
CA ILE A 291 -25.36 -11.24 -9.45
C ILE A 291 -26.73 -10.59 -9.45
N GLY A 292 -27.16 -10.03 -10.55
CA GLY A 292 -28.47 -9.40 -10.64
C GLY A 292 -28.75 -8.78 -12.01
N HIS A 293 -29.98 -8.29 -12.15
CA HIS A 293 -30.45 -7.64 -13.35
C HIS A 293 -31.05 -6.27 -13.02
N LEU A 294 -30.70 -5.27 -13.79
CA LEU A 294 -31.31 -3.93 -13.77
C LEU A 294 -32.19 -3.75 -15.01
N SER A 295 -33.31 -3.11 -14.86
CA SER A 295 -34.23 -2.80 -15.98
C SER A 295 -33.57 -1.95 -17.08
N ARG A 296 -32.49 -1.24 -16.74
CA ARG A 296 -31.63 -0.50 -17.66
C ARG A 296 -30.22 -0.37 -17.10
N ALA A 297 -29.23 -0.23 -17.98
CA ALA A 297 -27.86 0.09 -17.58
C ALA A 297 -27.77 1.48 -16.91
N LEU A 298 -26.95 1.61 -15.88
CA LEU A 298 -26.63 2.88 -15.23
C LEU A 298 -25.21 3.28 -15.66
N ARG A 299 -25.13 4.29 -16.51
CA ARG A 299 -23.87 4.79 -17.06
C ARG A 299 -23.45 6.08 -16.35
N PRO A 300 -22.13 6.29 -16.11
CA PRO A 300 -21.66 7.57 -15.63
C PRO A 300 -21.92 8.67 -16.68
N GLY A 301 -22.32 9.83 -16.23
CA GLY A 301 -22.42 11.05 -17.04
C GLY A 301 -21.15 11.90 -16.93
N GLU A 302 -21.15 13.05 -17.60
CA GLU A 302 -20.13 14.06 -17.38
C GLU A 302 -20.15 14.57 -15.94
N LYS A 303 -18.96 14.76 -15.32
CA LYS A 303 -18.83 15.14 -13.90
C LYS A 303 -19.61 16.41 -13.55
N ALA A 304 -19.52 17.45 -14.39
CA ALA A 304 -20.25 18.70 -14.17
C ALA A 304 -21.78 18.50 -14.22
N VAL A 305 -22.26 17.66 -15.15
CA VAL A 305 -23.70 17.34 -15.28
C VAL A 305 -24.16 16.54 -14.05
N MET A 306 -23.37 15.55 -13.60
CA MET A 306 -23.71 14.78 -12.41
C MET A 306 -23.72 15.63 -11.14
N ALA A 307 -22.80 16.61 -11.03
CA ALA A 307 -22.76 17.52 -9.89
C ALA A 307 -23.98 18.46 -9.84
N LEU A 308 -24.48 18.91 -11.00
CA LEU A 308 -25.62 19.84 -11.09
C LEU A 308 -26.99 19.14 -11.04
N HIS A 309 -27.08 17.94 -11.61
CA HIS A 309 -28.37 17.28 -11.86
C HIS A 309 -28.50 15.92 -11.16
N GLY A 310 -27.50 15.51 -10.39
CA GLY A 310 -27.45 14.21 -9.73
C GLY A 310 -26.92 13.10 -10.63
N SER A 311 -26.63 11.95 -10.00
CA SER A 311 -26.10 10.77 -10.67
C SER A 311 -27.00 9.57 -10.42
N PRO A 312 -27.52 8.90 -11.47
CA PRO A 312 -28.30 7.67 -11.30
C PRO A 312 -27.54 6.56 -10.55
N ILE A 313 -26.20 6.56 -10.67
CA ILE A 313 -25.34 5.61 -9.94
C ILE A 313 -25.31 5.95 -8.46
N ALA A 314 -25.09 7.24 -8.11
CA ALA A 314 -25.11 7.69 -6.72
C ALA A 314 -26.48 7.45 -6.07
N ASP A 315 -27.58 7.75 -6.80
CA ASP A 315 -28.93 7.48 -6.32
C ASP A 315 -29.17 5.98 -6.06
N PHE A 316 -28.72 5.12 -6.96
CA PHE A 316 -28.81 3.67 -6.78
C PHE A 316 -28.01 3.19 -5.57
N LEU A 317 -26.78 3.62 -5.40
CA LEU A 317 -25.92 3.27 -4.26
C LEU A 317 -26.50 3.80 -2.93
N ASN A 318 -26.99 5.04 -2.91
CA ASN A 318 -27.66 5.60 -1.73
C ASN A 318 -28.91 4.81 -1.34
N ARG A 319 -29.72 4.37 -2.30
CA ARG A 319 -30.89 3.51 -2.01
C ARG A 319 -30.49 2.17 -1.40
N ILE A 320 -29.39 1.56 -1.88
CA ILE A 320 -28.85 0.33 -1.29
C ILE A 320 -28.42 0.59 0.16
N GLN A 321 -27.68 1.68 0.40
CA GLN A 321 -27.23 2.04 1.75
C GLN A 321 -28.41 2.28 2.70
N LEU A 322 -29.42 3.04 2.28
CA LEU A 322 -30.63 3.29 3.06
C LEU A 322 -31.39 1.99 3.38
N HIS A 323 -31.49 1.09 2.38
CA HIS A 323 -32.19 -0.19 2.57
C HIS A 323 -31.51 -1.07 3.63
N PHE A 324 -30.20 -1.19 3.62
CA PHE A 324 -29.47 -2.06 4.55
C PHE A 324 -29.18 -1.42 5.92
N SER A 325 -29.05 -0.11 5.99
CA SER A 325 -28.80 0.60 7.25
C SER A 325 -30.08 0.95 8.01
N GLY A 326 -31.22 1.08 7.32
CA GLY A 326 -32.44 1.65 7.89
C GLY A 326 -32.34 3.16 8.21
N ALA A 327 -31.29 3.83 7.78
CA ALA A 327 -31.07 5.25 7.99
C ALA A 327 -32.06 6.11 7.22
N GLN A 328 -32.25 7.36 7.63
CA GLN A 328 -33.12 8.34 6.95
C GLN A 328 -32.39 9.14 5.88
N LEU A 329 -31.05 9.23 5.97
CA LEU A 329 -30.19 9.95 5.04
C LEU A 329 -29.05 9.04 4.61
N SER A 330 -28.58 9.22 3.38
CA SER A 330 -27.41 8.53 2.84
C SER A 330 -26.62 9.48 1.94
N ALA A 331 -25.31 9.36 1.99
CA ALA A 331 -24.39 10.05 1.11
C ALA A 331 -23.33 9.07 0.60
N VAL A 332 -23.03 9.10 -0.69
CA VAL A 332 -22.00 8.28 -1.32
C VAL A 332 -21.04 9.14 -2.12
N GLY A 333 -19.74 8.92 -1.95
CA GLY A 333 -18.71 9.46 -2.84
C GLY A 333 -18.53 8.52 -4.04
N LEU A 334 -18.48 9.09 -5.25
CA LEU A 334 -18.13 8.36 -6.46
C LEU A 334 -16.66 8.63 -6.80
N ALA A 335 -15.93 7.59 -7.17
CA ALA A 335 -14.57 7.74 -7.68
C ALA A 335 -14.56 8.55 -8.99
N ASN A 336 -13.42 9.13 -9.31
CA ASN A 336 -13.27 9.98 -10.51
C ASN A 336 -13.51 9.24 -11.82
N GLU A 337 -13.20 7.94 -11.85
CA GLU A 337 -13.39 7.06 -12.99
C GLU A 337 -14.17 5.84 -12.53
N ILE A 338 -15.43 5.75 -12.94
CA ILE A 338 -16.31 4.62 -12.62
C ILE A 338 -16.89 4.03 -13.90
N ALA A 339 -17.08 2.72 -13.93
CA ALA A 339 -17.62 2.02 -15.10
C ALA A 339 -19.15 2.13 -15.19
N GLY A 340 -19.83 2.25 -14.05
CA GLY A 340 -21.28 2.10 -13.95
C GLY A 340 -21.72 0.64 -14.01
N PHE A 341 -23.04 0.42 -14.12
CA PHE A 341 -23.64 -0.92 -14.11
C PHE A 341 -24.26 -1.25 -15.45
N ARG A 342 -23.97 -2.44 -15.97
CA ARG A 342 -24.68 -3.03 -17.11
C ARG A 342 -26.08 -3.50 -16.68
N SER A 343 -26.95 -3.82 -17.62
CA SER A 343 -28.27 -4.42 -17.30
C SER A 343 -28.10 -5.77 -16.62
N GLU A 344 -27.26 -6.65 -17.15
CA GLU A 344 -26.77 -7.85 -16.46
C GLU A 344 -25.58 -7.47 -15.60
N VAL A 345 -25.81 -7.36 -14.28
CA VAL A 345 -24.78 -6.91 -13.32
C VAL A 345 -23.94 -8.10 -12.89
N SER A 346 -22.63 -7.98 -13.02
CA SER A 346 -21.65 -8.92 -12.50
C SER A 346 -20.91 -8.35 -11.28
N VAL A 347 -20.14 -9.20 -10.60
CA VAL A 347 -19.23 -8.75 -9.52
C VAL A 347 -18.24 -7.69 -10.05
N ARG A 348 -17.76 -7.84 -11.29
CA ARG A 348 -16.88 -6.88 -11.96
C ARG A 348 -17.50 -5.49 -12.04
N ASP A 349 -18.79 -5.40 -12.40
CA ASP A 349 -19.47 -4.10 -12.48
C ASP A 349 -19.52 -3.40 -11.13
N ILE A 350 -19.66 -4.16 -10.03
CA ILE A 350 -19.62 -3.57 -8.68
C ILE A 350 -18.23 -3.03 -8.39
N ILE A 351 -17.19 -3.85 -8.54
CA ILE A 351 -15.81 -3.46 -8.21
C ILE A 351 -15.33 -2.32 -9.10
N ALA A 352 -15.69 -2.32 -10.39
CA ALA A 352 -15.33 -1.24 -11.31
C ALA A 352 -16.09 0.07 -11.05
N THR A 353 -17.23 0.01 -10.37
CA THR A 353 -18.06 1.19 -10.06
C THR A 353 -17.87 1.68 -8.63
N TYR A 354 -17.64 0.76 -7.69
CA TYR A 354 -17.43 1.03 -6.28
C TYR A 354 -16.26 0.17 -5.75
N PRO A 355 -15.02 0.59 -6.03
CA PRO A 355 -13.85 -0.27 -5.85
C PRO A 355 -13.46 -0.53 -4.39
N TYR A 356 -13.89 0.32 -3.45
CA TYR A 356 -13.51 0.18 -2.05
C TYR A 356 -14.66 -0.38 -1.20
N PRO A 357 -14.46 -1.49 -0.50
CA PRO A 357 -15.46 -2.05 0.42
C PRO A 357 -15.54 -1.17 1.67
N ASN A 358 -16.47 -0.22 1.67
CA ASN A 358 -16.71 0.65 2.82
C ASN A 358 -17.74 0.05 3.77
N THR A 359 -17.61 0.37 5.04
CA THR A 359 -18.63 0.09 6.05
C THR A 359 -19.69 1.18 6.03
N LEU A 360 -20.94 0.78 6.17
CA LEU A 360 -22.02 1.74 6.48
C LEU A 360 -21.90 2.18 7.93
N ILE A 361 -21.91 3.50 8.16
CA ILE A 361 -21.88 4.17 9.46
C ILE A 361 -23.14 5.01 9.64
#